data_e25f2018040c81e18d7609e7bc07eaa7
#
_entry.id   e25f2018040c81e18d7609e7bc07eaa7
#
_cell.length_a   1.000
_cell.length_b   1.000
_cell.length_c   1.000
_cell.angle_alpha   90.00
_cell.angle_beta   90.00
_cell.angle_gamma   90.00
#
_symmetry.space_group_name_H-M   'P 1'
#
loop_
_entity.id
_entity.type
_entity.pdbx_description
1 polymer ?
#
loop_
_entity_poly.entity_id
_entity_poly.type
_entity_poly.pdbx_seq_one_letter_code
_entity_poly.pdbx_strand_id
1 'polypeptide(L)'
;YDIQGAVYQEIVRQNTGKKLPFYIAAATKEDETNIEVIHVADNFLRDALSIVEANMPRVLRVKNGEEQPHRCGLCDYCRNTKVLTGPIGILDLLKDV
;
A
#
# COMPACT_ATOMS: atom_id res chain seq x y z
N TYR A 1 -4.87 -7.40 -0.33
CA TYR A 1 -5.85 -7.40 -1.44
C TYR A 1 -7.04 -6.46 -1.24
N ASP A 2 -7.26 -5.97 -0.02
CA ASP A 2 -8.36 -5.03 0.27
C ASP A 2 -8.20 -3.70 -0.47
N ILE A 3 -6.98 -3.13 -0.49
CA ILE A 3 -6.69 -1.89 -1.22
C ILE A 3 -6.86 -2.11 -2.72
N GLN A 4 -6.36 -3.20 -3.26
CA GLN A 4 -6.50 -3.54 -4.67
C GLN A 4 -7.98 -3.70 -5.05
N GLY A 5 -8.74 -4.42 -4.25
CA GLY A 5 -10.17 -4.60 -4.45
C GLY A 5 -10.95 -3.29 -4.37
N ALA A 6 -10.60 -2.44 -3.42
CA ALA A 6 -11.21 -1.12 -3.26
C ALA A 6 -11.00 -0.22 -4.49
N VAL A 7 -9.76 -0.19 -5.00
CA VAL A 7 -9.43 0.60 -6.20
C VAL A 7 -10.16 0.03 -7.43
N TYR A 8 -10.17 -1.28 -7.60
CA TYR A 8 -10.87 -1.91 -8.74
C TYR A 8 -12.38 -1.64 -8.67
N GLN A 9 -12.99 -1.76 -7.51
CA GLN A 9 -14.42 -1.47 -7.34
C GLN A 9 -14.72 -0.01 -7.69
N GLU A 10 -13.88 0.94 -7.27
CA GLU A 10 -14.05 2.36 -7.56
C GLU A 10 -13.88 2.67 -9.04
N ILE A 11 -12.91 2.04 -9.72
CA ILE A 11 -12.74 2.19 -11.17
C ILE A 11 -13.99 1.73 -11.92
N VAL A 12 -14.54 0.57 -11.54
CA VAL A 12 -15.76 0.05 -12.15
C VAL A 12 -16.95 0.99 -11.89
N ARG A 13 -17.07 1.50 -10.66
CA ARG A 13 -18.12 2.46 -10.31
C ARG A 13 -18.05 3.73 -11.17
N GLN A 14 -16.85 4.28 -11.37
CA GLN A 14 -16.67 5.49 -12.18
C GLN A 14 -17.01 5.26 -13.65
N ASN A 15 -16.79 4.06 -14.16
CA ASN A 15 -17.02 3.73 -15.57
C ASN A 15 -18.46 3.24 -15.87
N THR A 16 -19.12 2.61 -14.90
CA THR A 16 -20.46 2.02 -15.10
C THR A 16 -21.55 2.69 -14.29
N GLY A 17 -21.19 3.51 -13.30
CA GLY A 17 -22.14 4.10 -12.36
C GLY A 17 -22.67 3.13 -11.30
N LYS A 18 -22.18 1.89 -11.27
CA LYS A 18 -22.63 0.86 -10.34
C LYS A 18 -21.51 0.39 -9.45
N LYS A 19 -21.80 0.30 -8.13
CA LYS A 19 -20.91 -0.29 -7.15
C LYS A 19 -21.16 -1.78 -7.09
N LEU A 20 -20.26 -2.57 -7.69
CA LEU A 20 -20.37 -4.01 -7.74
C LEU A 20 -19.64 -4.68 -6.57
N PRO A 21 -20.11 -5.85 -6.11
CA PRO A 21 -19.41 -6.58 -5.06
C PRO A 21 -18.05 -7.11 -5.55
N PHE A 22 -17.12 -7.25 -4.64
CA PHE A 22 -15.77 -7.75 -4.93
C PHE A 22 -15.58 -9.13 -4.31
N TYR A 23 -15.12 -10.08 -5.13
CA TYR A 23 -14.84 -11.46 -4.72
C TYR A 23 -13.40 -11.82 -5.05
N ILE A 24 -12.80 -12.66 -4.22
CA ILE A 24 -11.48 -13.25 -4.48
C ILE A 24 -11.69 -14.74 -4.67
N ALA A 25 -11.35 -15.26 -5.85
CA ALA A 25 -11.29 -16.70 -6.11
C ALA A 25 -9.86 -17.16 -5.85
N ALA A 26 -9.68 -18.01 -4.86
CA ALA A 26 -8.36 -18.48 -4.42
C ALA A 26 -8.24 -19.97 -4.65
N ALA A 27 -7.07 -20.40 -5.15
CA ALA A 27 -6.72 -21.81 -5.30
C ALA A 27 -5.29 -22.01 -4.78
N THR A 28 -5.10 -23.03 -3.94
CA THR A 28 -3.78 -23.33 -3.39
C THR A 28 -2.93 -24.08 -4.41
N LYS A 29 -1.60 -23.94 -4.31
CA LYS A 29 -0.64 -24.69 -5.14
C LYS A 29 -0.19 -25.97 -4.44
N GLU A 30 -1.15 -26.76 -3.99
CA GLU A 30 -0.91 -28.02 -3.30
C GLU A 30 -1.34 -29.18 -4.19
N ASP A 31 -0.87 -30.39 -3.92
CA ASP A 31 -1.27 -31.59 -4.67
C ASP A 31 -2.78 -31.81 -4.56
N GLU A 32 -3.33 -31.63 -3.37
CA GLU A 32 -4.75 -31.57 -3.11
C GLU A 32 -5.16 -30.09 -3.07
N THR A 33 -5.51 -29.54 -4.22
CA THR A 33 -5.85 -28.12 -4.37
C THR A 33 -7.09 -27.77 -3.56
N ASN A 34 -6.97 -26.81 -2.65
CA ASN A 34 -8.12 -26.20 -1.98
C ASN A 34 -8.55 -24.95 -2.75
N ILE A 35 -9.86 -24.79 -2.91
CA ILE A 35 -10.45 -23.66 -3.62
C ILE A 35 -11.50 -22.97 -2.76
N GLU A 36 -11.49 -21.65 -2.77
CA GLU A 36 -12.45 -20.81 -2.07
C GLU A 36 -12.82 -19.61 -2.91
N VAL A 37 -14.08 -19.16 -2.76
CA VAL A 37 -14.49 -17.86 -3.28
C VAL A 37 -14.83 -16.99 -2.07
N ILE A 38 -14.10 -15.91 -1.90
CA ILE A 38 -14.19 -15.06 -0.73
C ILE A 38 -14.86 -13.74 -1.11
N HIS A 39 -15.97 -13.42 -0.44
CA HIS A 39 -16.60 -12.11 -0.56
C HIS A 39 -15.92 -11.12 0.40
N VAL A 40 -15.41 -10.02 -0.14
CA VAL A 40 -14.85 -8.94 0.68
C VAL A 40 -15.96 -7.93 0.93
N ALA A 41 -16.36 -7.77 2.18
CA ALA A 41 -17.46 -6.89 2.56
C ALA A 41 -17.17 -5.42 2.20
N ASP A 42 -18.20 -4.69 1.82
CA ASP A 42 -18.07 -3.29 1.36
C ASP A 42 -17.47 -2.35 2.42
N ASN A 43 -17.66 -2.63 3.70
CA ASN A 43 -17.05 -1.82 4.76
C ASN A 43 -15.52 -1.92 4.77
N PHE A 44 -14.95 -3.10 4.49
CA PHE A 44 -13.49 -3.27 4.34
C PHE A 44 -12.97 -2.52 3.13
N LEU A 45 -13.68 -2.58 2.00
CA LEU A 45 -13.31 -1.87 0.78
C LEU A 45 -13.38 -0.36 0.97
N ARG A 46 -14.41 0.13 1.63
CA ARG A 46 -14.57 1.55 1.92
C ARG A 46 -13.44 2.08 2.82
N ASP A 47 -13.08 1.34 3.86
CA ASP A 47 -11.99 1.71 4.76
C ASP A 47 -10.64 1.73 4.01
N ALA A 48 -10.41 0.73 3.15
CA ALA A 48 -9.22 0.68 2.32
C ALA A 48 -9.16 1.84 1.32
N LEU A 49 -10.28 2.19 0.70
CA LEU A 49 -10.34 3.33 -0.22
C LEU A 49 -10.05 4.64 0.49
N SER A 50 -10.53 4.80 1.73
CA SER A 50 -10.23 5.99 2.56
C SER A 50 -8.74 6.15 2.81
N ILE A 51 -8.01 5.06 3.01
CA ILE A 51 -6.55 5.08 3.16
C ILE A 51 -5.89 5.59 1.87
N VAL A 52 -6.34 5.10 0.71
CA VAL A 52 -5.81 5.55 -0.58
C VAL A 52 -6.09 7.04 -0.79
N GLU A 53 -7.31 7.50 -0.53
CA GLU A 53 -7.69 8.91 -0.67
C GLU A 53 -6.88 9.82 0.26
N ALA A 54 -6.61 9.37 1.50
CA ALA A 54 -5.83 10.14 2.47
C ALA A 54 -4.35 10.27 2.09
N ASN A 55 -3.78 9.25 1.43
CA ASN A 55 -2.36 9.21 1.11
C ASN A 55 -2.02 9.67 -0.31
N MET A 56 -2.98 9.66 -1.23
CA MET A 56 -2.73 9.99 -2.63
C MET A 56 -2.22 11.43 -2.84
N PRO A 57 -2.71 12.47 -2.13
CA PRO A 57 -2.17 13.82 -2.29
C PRO A 57 -0.66 13.88 -2.01
N ARG A 58 -0.18 13.15 -0.99
CA ARG A 58 1.25 13.10 -0.67
C ARG A 58 2.03 12.38 -1.76
N VAL A 59 1.50 11.27 -2.29
CA VAL A 59 2.14 10.53 -3.39
C VAL A 59 2.32 11.44 -4.59
N LEU A 60 1.31 12.24 -4.93
CA LEU A 60 1.38 13.19 -6.03
C LEU A 60 2.41 14.30 -5.78
N ARG A 61 2.50 14.81 -4.55
CA ARG A 61 3.52 15.81 -4.20
C ARG A 61 4.94 15.26 -4.32
N VAL A 62 5.15 14.03 -3.86
CA VAL A 62 6.45 13.36 -4.01
C VAL A 62 6.78 13.14 -5.49
N LYS A 63 5.82 12.67 -6.26
CA LYS A 63 5.99 12.43 -7.71
C LYS A 63 6.34 13.72 -8.45
N ASN A 64 5.75 14.84 -8.07
CA ASN A 64 5.97 16.14 -8.70
C ASN A 64 7.21 16.87 -8.18
N GLY A 65 7.92 16.30 -7.24
CA GLY A 65 9.12 16.90 -6.67
C GLY A 65 8.85 17.98 -5.61
N GLU A 66 7.60 18.15 -5.17
CA GLU A 66 7.21 19.15 -4.19
C GLU A 66 7.55 18.75 -2.76
N GLU A 67 7.70 17.46 -2.52
CA GLU A 67 7.97 16.89 -1.21
C GLU A 67 8.94 15.71 -1.36
N GLN A 68 9.84 15.55 -0.39
CA GLN A 68 10.75 14.41 -0.37
C GLN A 68 10.04 13.16 0.13
N PRO A 69 10.33 11.97 -0.45
CA PRO A 69 9.78 10.73 0.07
C PRO A 69 10.27 10.45 1.48
N HIS A 70 9.40 9.87 2.30
CA HIS A 70 9.79 9.47 3.64
C HIS A 70 10.75 8.29 3.60
N ARG A 71 11.85 8.40 4.34
CA ARG A 71 12.85 7.33 4.46
C ARG A 71 12.88 6.84 5.92
N CYS A 72 12.60 5.55 6.12
CA CYS A 72 12.63 4.96 7.46
C CYS A 72 14.06 4.71 7.96
N GLY A 73 15.03 4.59 7.06
CA GLY A 73 16.42 4.33 7.39
C GLY A 73 16.72 2.87 7.73
N LEU A 74 15.71 2.02 7.82
CA LEU A 74 15.85 0.65 8.34
C LEU A 74 15.54 -0.44 7.30
N CYS A 75 14.71 -0.14 6.29
CA CYS A 75 14.36 -1.11 5.27
C CYS A 75 15.50 -1.32 4.26
N ASP A 76 15.40 -2.39 3.47
CA ASP A 76 16.42 -2.73 2.48
C ASP A 76 16.66 -1.61 1.48
N TYR A 77 15.61 -0.97 1.00
CA TYR A 77 15.75 0.15 0.07
C TYR A 77 16.54 1.30 0.68
N CYS A 78 16.23 1.70 1.92
CA CYS A 78 16.95 2.77 2.61
C CYS A 78 18.42 2.41 2.83
N ARG A 79 18.70 1.17 3.21
CA ARG A 79 20.08 0.68 3.42
C ARG A 79 20.87 0.64 2.12
N ASN A 80 20.26 0.15 1.05
CA ASN A 80 20.92 0.02 -0.26
C ASN A 80 21.17 1.38 -0.94
N THR A 81 20.37 2.38 -0.60
CA THR A 81 20.47 3.71 -1.20
C THR A 81 21.04 4.76 -0.25
N LYS A 82 21.62 4.34 0.86
CA LYS A 82 22.20 5.22 1.85
C LYS A 82 23.46 5.89 1.32
N VAL A 83 23.51 7.22 1.45
CA VAL A 83 24.68 8.02 1.09
C VAL A 83 25.22 8.66 2.38
N LEU A 84 26.50 8.41 2.68
CA LEU A 84 27.16 9.00 3.85
C LEU A 84 27.55 10.43 3.51
N THR A 85 27.14 11.36 4.36
CA THR A 85 27.45 12.79 4.22
C THR A 85 28.43 13.29 5.28
N GLY A 86 28.69 12.49 6.31
CA GLY A 86 29.61 12.80 7.40
C GLY A 86 29.40 11.85 8.57
N PRO A 87 30.24 11.96 9.62
CA PRO A 87 30.06 11.16 10.84
C PRO A 87 28.82 11.63 11.61
N ILE A 88 28.21 10.71 12.34
CA ILE A 88 27.11 10.99 13.26
C ILE A 88 27.58 10.83 14.71
N GLY A 89 26.95 11.55 15.63
CA GLY A 89 27.22 11.36 17.05
C GLY A 89 26.68 10.04 17.57
N ILE A 90 27.36 9.43 18.54
CA ILE A 90 26.94 8.14 19.09
C ILE A 90 25.54 8.21 19.70
N LEU A 91 25.13 9.36 20.26
CA LEU A 91 23.79 9.52 20.81
C LEU A 91 22.72 9.52 19.74
N ASP A 92 23.01 10.04 18.55
CA ASP A 92 22.08 9.99 17.40
C ASP A 92 21.90 8.57 16.89
N LEU A 93 22.97 7.76 16.90
CA LEU A 93 22.90 6.36 16.55
C LEU A 93 22.04 5.57 17.53
N LEU A 94 22.10 5.88 18.82
CA LEU A 94 21.34 5.20 19.86
C LEU A 94 19.85 5.53 19.84
N LYS A 95 19.44 6.66 19.24
CA LYS A 95 18.04 7.02 19.09
C LYS A 95 17.30 6.13 18.11
N ASP A 96 18.00 5.48 17.20
CA ASP A 96 17.43 4.61 16.15
C ASP A 96 17.27 3.15 16.61
N VAL A 97 17.55 2.86 17.87
CA VAL A 97 17.48 1.51 18.44
C VAL A 97 16.16 1.27 19.18
#